data_bd738f95cec446d7988aef41e9f5f52d
#
_entry.id   bd738f95cec446d7988aef41e9f5f52d
#
_cell.length_a   1.000
_cell.length_b   1.000
_cell.length_c   1.000
_cell.angle_alpha   90.00
_cell.angle_beta   90.00
_cell.angle_gamma   90.00
#
_symmetry.space_group_name_H-M   'P 1'
#
loop_
_entity.id
_entity.type
_entity.pdbx_description
1 polymer ?
#
loop_
_entity_poly.entity_id
_entity_poly.type
_entity_poly.pdbx_seq_one_letter_code
_entity_poly.pdbx_strand_id
1 'polypeptide(L)'
;MARTAEITFKEFRRRYNTEDACRAELFRLRLPNGFVCPKCGCVEYYPVHGRNIYQCRSCRHQTSVTAGTVMHRTHLPLTLWFWAIYLCATDKRGISAVQLSRTLGICYDSAWHLLDRIRTAMGQRDEKYLLSGIVELDDGYAGGPSHNGKRGRGTDKAKIVVAVSKTANSAPLFARMKVVDNVQGKTLQEIIDQYFVPKTKVECDGYRSYLNLEGVELNTKKYETDDLHWVHKAISNLKAFLQGTYHGRCTKLQAYLDEYCFRFNRRMTGNQIFLRLTRAVATSCSVLC
;
A
#
# COMPACT_ATOMS: atom_id res chain seq x y z
N MET A 1 -4.82 -27.43 4.23
CA MET A 1 -5.71 -26.26 4.11
C MET A 1 -6.01 -26.03 2.63
N ALA A 2 -7.25 -26.02 2.23
CA ALA A 2 -7.66 -25.79 0.83
C ALA A 2 -7.18 -24.38 0.41
N ARG A 3 -6.37 -24.30 -0.65
CA ARG A 3 -6.01 -23.02 -1.27
C ARG A 3 -7.30 -22.39 -1.77
N THR A 4 -7.73 -21.29 -1.16
CA THR A 4 -8.85 -20.49 -1.68
C THR A 4 -8.50 -20.12 -3.11
N ALA A 5 -9.34 -20.55 -4.07
CA ALA A 5 -9.07 -20.36 -5.49
C ALA A 5 -8.93 -18.87 -5.84
N GLU A 6 -8.00 -18.56 -6.75
CA GLU A 6 -7.86 -17.23 -7.35
C GLU A 6 -9.18 -16.76 -7.91
N ILE A 7 -9.48 -15.48 -7.76
CA ILE A 7 -10.52 -14.91 -8.59
C ILE A 7 -10.02 -14.93 -10.02
N THR A 8 -10.52 -15.90 -10.80
CA THR A 8 -10.17 -15.99 -12.21
C THR A 8 -10.77 -14.79 -12.96
N PHE A 9 -10.23 -14.47 -14.14
CA PHE A 9 -10.80 -13.44 -15.00
C PHE A 9 -12.30 -13.70 -15.30
N LYS A 10 -12.69 -14.96 -15.55
CA LYS A 10 -14.08 -15.35 -15.77
C LYS A 10 -14.95 -15.02 -14.56
N GLU A 11 -14.47 -15.36 -13.36
CA GLU A 11 -15.20 -15.11 -12.12
C GLU A 11 -15.26 -13.62 -11.80
N PHE A 12 -14.18 -12.87 -12.01
CA PHE A 12 -14.16 -11.41 -11.87
C PHE A 12 -15.22 -10.75 -12.78
N ARG A 13 -15.22 -11.09 -14.07
CA ARG A 13 -16.22 -10.57 -15.01
C ARG A 13 -17.64 -10.90 -14.60
N ARG A 14 -17.87 -12.14 -14.14
CA ARG A 14 -19.21 -12.56 -13.69
C ARG A 14 -19.71 -11.75 -12.50
N ARG A 15 -18.82 -11.41 -11.55
CA ARG A 15 -19.21 -10.74 -10.30
C ARG A 15 -19.30 -9.23 -10.42
N TYR A 16 -18.45 -8.60 -11.21
CA TYR A 16 -18.24 -7.15 -11.19
C TYR A 16 -18.43 -6.49 -12.57
N ASN A 17 -19.40 -6.98 -13.33
CA ASN A 17 -19.70 -6.47 -14.66
C ASN A 17 -20.69 -5.29 -14.69
N THR A 18 -21.32 -4.95 -13.56
CA THR A 18 -22.29 -3.86 -13.46
C THR A 18 -21.93 -2.91 -12.31
N GLU A 19 -22.37 -1.66 -12.43
CA GLU A 19 -22.22 -0.64 -11.37
C GLU A 19 -22.91 -1.09 -10.07
N ASP A 20 -24.07 -1.72 -10.17
CA ASP A 20 -24.83 -2.20 -9.02
C ASP A 20 -24.08 -3.32 -8.28
N ALA A 21 -23.48 -4.26 -9.00
CA ALA A 21 -22.70 -5.34 -8.40
C ALA A 21 -21.45 -4.77 -7.68
N CYS A 22 -20.75 -3.82 -8.29
CA CYS A 22 -19.62 -3.15 -7.68
C CYS A 22 -20.04 -2.36 -6.43
N ARG A 23 -21.17 -1.66 -6.49
CA ARG A 23 -21.73 -0.89 -5.37
C ARG A 23 -22.12 -1.80 -4.22
N ALA A 24 -22.79 -2.90 -4.50
CA ALA A 24 -23.19 -3.89 -3.49
C ALA A 24 -21.97 -4.46 -2.75
N GLU A 25 -20.88 -4.75 -3.48
CA GLU A 25 -19.65 -5.22 -2.86
C GLU A 25 -18.99 -4.15 -1.98
N LEU A 26 -18.92 -2.90 -2.44
CA LEU A 26 -18.42 -1.79 -1.61
C LEU A 26 -19.27 -1.56 -0.36
N PHE A 27 -20.60 -1.64 -0.48
CA PHE A 27 -21.50 -1.56 0.66
C PHE A 27 -21.20 -2.64 1.69
N ARG A 28 -21.10 -3.90 1.24
CA ARG A 28 -20.76 -5.05 2.10
C ARG A 28 -19.42 -4.90 2.81
N LEU A 29 -18.40 -4.37 2.12
CA LEU A 29 -17.06 -4.19 2.67
C LEU A 29 -16.97 -3.04 3.68
N ARG A 30 -17.69 -1.95 3.43
CA ARG A 30 -17.70 -0.76 4.29
C ARG A 30 -18.63 -0.86 5.49
N LEU A 31 -19.76 -1.49 5.30
CA LEU A 31 -20.86 -1.54 6.24
C LEU A 31 -21.21 -3.01 6.56
N PRO A 32 -20.27 -3.78 7.13
CA PRO A 32 -20.47 -5.22 7.36
C PRO A 32 -21.63 -5.52 8.31
N ASN A 33 -21.98 -4.56 9.18
CA ASN A 33 -23.09 -4.63 10.14
C ASN A 33 -24.32 -3.84 9.67
N GLY A 34 -24.40 -3.50 8.37
CA GLY A 34 -25.49 -2.70 7.82
C GLY A 34 -25.19 -1.20 7.80
N PHE A 35 -26.15 -0.44 7.31
CA PHE A 35 -26.06 1.02 7.24
C PHE A 35 -26.06 1.65 8.63
N VAL A 36 -25.17 2.62 8.83
CA VAL A 36 -25.17 3.53 9.99
C VAL A 36 -24.98 4.94 9.47
N CYS A 37 -25.92 5.82 9.77
CA CYS A 37 -25.84 7.21 9.34
C CYS A 37 -24.64 7.92 9.99
N PRO A 38 -23.71 8.52 9.22
CA PRO A 38 -22.54 9.18 9.78
C PRO A 38 -22.88 10.47 10.55
N LYS A 39 -24.13 11.01 10.41
CA LYS A 39 -24.56 12.23 11.08
C LYS A 39 -25.31 11.97 12.39
N CYS A 40 -26.19 10.95 12.44
CA CYS A 40 -27.10 10.74 13.58
C CYS A 40 -27.11 9.31 14.12
N GLY A 41 -26.32 8.39 13.55
CA GLY A 41 -26.26 6.99 14.00
C GLY A 41 -27.47 6.10 13.64
N CYS A 42 -28.52 6.65 13.00
CA CYS A 42 -29.69 5.86 12.59
C CYS A 42 -29.29 4.77 11.60
N VAL A 43 -29.87 3.58 11.75
CA VAL A 43 -29.55 2.41 10.91
C VAL A 43 -30.51 2.24 9.72
N GLU A 44 -31.58 3.01 9.67
CA GLU A 44 -32.57 2.94 8.59
C GLU A 44 -32.26 3.95 7.48
N TYR A 45 -32.42 3.51 6.22
CA TYR A 45 -32.17 4.34 5.05
C TYR A 45 -33.12 4.04 3.89
N TYR A 46 -33.19 4.99 2.95
CA TYR A 46 -33.77 4.80 1.63
C TYR A 46 -32.69 4.86 0.57
N PRO A 47 -32.64 3.91 -0.38
CA PRO A 47 -31.84 4.08 -1.57
C PRO A 47 -32.47 5.18 -2.45
N VAL A 48 -31.66 6.17 -2.85
CA VAL A 48 -32.10 7.22 -3.78
C VAL A 48 -31.81 6.73 -5.20
N HIS A 49 -32.85 6.30 -5.89
CA HIS A 49 -32.75 5.79 -7.25
C HIS A 49 -32.12 6.81 -8.21
N GLY A 50 -31.26 6.34 -9.11
CA GLY A 50 -30.60 7.17 -10.13
C GLY A 50 -29.38 7.97 -9.63
N ARG A 51 -29.12 8.08 -8.30
CA ARG A 51 -28.01 8.87 -7.75
C ARG A 51 -26.97 8.09 -6.98
N ASN A 52 -27.14 6.78 -6.81
CA ASN A 52 -26.23 5.92 -6.04
C ASN A 52 -25.94 6.39 -4.60
N ILE A 53 -26.97 6.95 -3.96
CA ILE A 53 -26.92 7.59 -2.65
C ILE A 53 -27.87 6.85 -1.71
N TYR A 54 -27.52 6.80 -0.44
CA TYR A 54 -28.33 6.32 0.67
C TYR A 54 -28.76 7.51 1.51
N GLN A 55 -30.07 7.69 1.72
CA GLN A 55 -30.62 8.76 2.54
C GLN A 55 -31.09 8.21 3.87
N CYS A 56 -30.59 8.77 4.97
CA CYS A 56 -31.01 8.42 6.32
C CYS A 56 -32.51 8.74 6.52
N ARG A 57 -33.25 7.80 7.12
CA ARG A 57 -34.68 8.00 7.42
C ARG A 57 -34.93 9.07 8.49
N SER A 58 -34.04 9.17 9.48
CA SER A 58 -34.18 10.10 10.60
C SER A 58 -33.77 11.53 10.21
N CYS A 59 -32.50 11.76 9.84
CA CYS A 59 -32.00 13.12 9.65
C CYS A 59 -31.88 13.55 8.17
N ARG A 60 -32.31 12.71 7.23
CA ARG A 60 -32.27 12.93 5.77
C ARG A 60 -30.85 13.17 5.21
N HIS A 61 -29.81 12.92 6.01
CA HIS A 61 -28.43 13.00 5.53
C HIS A 61 -28.22 12.01 4.37
N GLN A 62 -27.60 12.47 3.30
CA GLN A 62 -27.29 11.67 2.12
C GLN A 62 -25.82 11.29 2.11
N THR A 63 -25.53 10.03 1.87
CA THR A 63 -24.18 9.50 1.74
C THR A 63 -24.08 8.45 0.62
N SER A 64 -22.88 8.15 0.16
CA SER A 64 -22.63 7.11 -0.83
C SER A 64 -21.58 6.11 -0.33
N VAL A 65 -21.47 4.96 -1.01
CA VAL A 65 -20.44 3.95 -0.69
C VAL A 65 -19.02 4.46 -0.97
N THR A 66 -18.85 5.55 -1.71
CA THR A 66 -17.55 6.15 -2.00
C THR A 66 -17.23 7.35 -1.11
N ALA A 67 -18.22 7.90 -0.40
CA ALA A 67 -18.02 9.08 0.44
C ALA A 67 -16.96 8.85 1.53
N GLY A 68 -15.99 9.77 1.66
CA GLY A 68 -14.91 9.69 2.65
C GLY A 68 -13.84 8.63 2.38
N THR A 69 -13.92 7.89 1.26
CA THR A 69 -12.89 6.91 0.86
C THR A 69 -11.94 7.51 -0.17
N VAL A 70 -10.90 6.76 -0.55
CA VAL A 70 -10.02 7.13 -1.68
C VAL A 70 -10.79 7.28 -3.01
N MET A 71 -12.03 6.77 -3.09
CA MET A 71 -12.93 6.95 -4.23
C MET A 71 -13.83 8.19 -4.10
N HIS A 72 -13.67 9.00 -3.03
CA HIS A 72 -14.49 10.19 -2.82
C HIS A 72 -14.43 11.13 -4.03
N ARG A 73 -15.60 11.63 -4.45
CA ARG A 73 -15.76 12.50 -5.64
C ARG A 73 -15.18 11.93 -6.93
N THR A 74 -15.17 10.60 -7.08
CA THR A 74 -14.78 9.98 -8.35
C THR A 74 -15.84 10.26 -9.43
N HIS A 75 -15.38 10.61 -10.63
CA HIS A 75 -16.21 10.68 -11.84
C HIS A 75 -16.14 9.38 -12.65
N LEU A 76 -15.20 8.49 -12.32
CA LEU A 76 -15.07 7.21 -13.00
C LEU A 76 -16.12 6.22 -12.48
N PRO A 77 -16.72 5.42 -13.37
CA PRO A 77 -17.58 4.30 -13.00
C PRO A 77 -16.88 3.34 -12.04
N LEU A 78 -17.63 2.73 -11.11
CA LEU A 78 -17.09 1.76 -10.17
C LEU A 78 -16.55 0.52 -10.89
N THR A 79 -17.16 0.14 -12.00
CA THR A 79 -16.66 -0.94 -12.85
C THR A 79 -15.22 -0.71 -13.30
N LEU A 80 -14.83 0.53 -13.67
CA LEU A 80 -13.45 0.87 -14.02
C LEU A 80 -12.52 0.82 -12.79
N TRP A 81 -13.00 1.21 -11.61
CA TRP A 81 -12.26 1.03 -10.36
C TRP A 81 -11.97 -0.44 -10.08
N PHE A 82 -12.97 -1.30 -10.22
CA PHE A 82 -12.81 -2.74 -9.99
C PHE A 82 -11.86 -3.37 -11.02
N TRP A 83 -11.91 -2.93 -12.28
CA TRP A 83 -10.94 -3.33 -13.30
C TRP A 83 -9.51 -2.92 -12.94
N ALA A 84 -9.31 -1.66 -12.53
CA ALA A 84 -8.00 -1.17 -12.12
C ALA A 84 -7.45 -1.95 -10.92
N ILE A 85 -8.30 -2.20 -9.91
CA ILE A 85 -7.94 -3.00 -8.73
C ILE A 85 -7.57 -4.43 -9.16
N TYR A 86 -8.33 -5.04 -10.07
CA TYR A 86 -8.05 -6.39 -10.57
C TYR A 86 -6.70 -6.45 -11.30
N LEU A 87 -6.45 -5.53 -12.22
CA LEU A 87 -5.19 -5.45 -12.95
C LEU A 87 -4.00 -5.18 -12.01
N CYS A 88 -4.15 -4.28 -11.05
CA CYS A 88 -3.13 -4.05 -10.03
C CYS A 88 -2.87 -5.30 -9.17
N ALA A 89 -3.90 -6.08 -8.85
CA ALA A 89 -3.76 -7.24 -7.98
C ALA A 89 -3.13 -8.46 -8.67
N THR A 90 -3.42 -8.65 -9.96
CA THR A 90 -3.03 -9.86 -10.70
C THR A 90 -1.66 -9.79 -11.35
N ASP A 91 -1.15 -8.60 -11.70
CA ASP A 91 0.20 -8.44 -12.25
C ASP A 91 1.23 -8.14 -11.15
N LYS A 92 2.14 -9.09 -10.91
CA LYS A 92 3.22 -8.95 -9.91
C LYS A 92 4.20 -7.81 -10.23
N ARG A 93 4.32 -7.43 -11.50
CA ARG A 93 5.20 -6.37 -11.96
C ARG A 93 4.66 -4.97 -11.68
N GLY A 94 3.38 -4.88 -11.29
CA GLY A 94 2.64 -3.62 -11.25
C GLY A 94 2.13 -3.21 -12.63
N ILE A 95 1.46 -2.07 -12.70
CA ILE A 95 0.92 -1.53 -13.96
C ILE A 95 1.22 -0.04 -14.06
N SER A 96 1.74 0.39 -15.21
CA SER A 96 1.97 1.82 -15.47
C SER A 96 0.66 2.54 -15.81
N ALA A 97 0.61 3.87 -15.59
CA ALA A 97 -0.54 4.69 -15.96
C ALA A 97 -0.82 4.65 -17.47
N VAL A 98 0.23 4.56 -18.29
CA VAL A 98 0.08 4.42 -19.76
C VAL A 98 -0.59 3.08 -20.11
N GLN A 99 -0.15 1.99 -19.49
CA GLN A 99 -0.74 0.67 -19.73
C GLN A 99 -2.19 0.63 -19.23
N LEU A 100 -2.47 1.18 -18.05
CA LEU A 100 -3.84 1.23 -17.51
C LEU A 100 -4.76 2.08 -18.38
N SER A 101 -4.32 3.25 -18.83
CA SER A 101 -5.04 4.15 -19.74
C SER A 101 -5.47 3.41 -21.01
N ARG A 102 -4.52 2.73 -21.67
CA ARG A 102 -4.79 1.94 -22.88
C ARG A 102 -5.74 0.78 -22.65
N THR A 103 -5.55 0.06 -21.52
CA THR A 103 -6.36 -1.13 -21.21
C THR A 103 -7.80 -0.76 -20.87
N LEU A 104 -8.03 0.35 -20.17
CA LEU A 104 -9.36 0.78 -19.73
C LEU A 104 -10.03 1.79 -20.68
N GLY A 105 -9.33 2.29 -21.70
CA GLY A 105 -9.87 3.29 -22.62
C GLY A 105 -10.14 4.65 -21.96
N ILE A 106 -9.34 5.05 -20.96
CA ILE A 106 -9.45 6.32 -20.23
C ILE A 106 -8.23 7.20 -20.51
N CYS A 107 -8.32 8.52 -20.29
CA CYS A 107 -7.18 9.40 -20.45
C CYS A 107 -6.07 9.10 -19.44
N TYR A 108 -4.83 9.47 -19.79
CA TYR A 108 -3.65 9.21 -18.95
C TYR A 108 -3.79 9.78 -17.52
N ASP A 109 -4.28 11.03 -17.41
CA ASP A 109 -4.42 11.68 -16.09
C ASP A 109 -5.41 10.94 -15.20
N SER A 110 -6.53 10.47 -15.76
CA SER A 110 -7.50 9.65 -15.02
C SER A 110 -6.88 8.33 -14.56
N ALA A 111 -6.10 7.65 -15.40
CA ALA A 111 -5.41 6.43 -15.06
C ALA A 111 -4.33 6.67 -13.98
N TRP A 112 -3.58 7.78 -14.09
CA TRP A 112 -2.56 8.15 -13.12
C TRP A 112 -3.17 8.45 -11.75
N HIS A 113 -4.24 9.26 -11.68
CA HIS A 113 -4.95 9.55 -10.44
C HIS A 113 -5.60 8.32 -9.83
N LEU A 114 -6.14 7.42 -10.65
CA LEU A 114 -6.72 6.16 -10.19
C LEU A 114 -5.66 5.27 -9.51
N LEU A 115 -4.48 5.12 -10.13
CA LEU A 115 -3.36 4.39 -9.53
C LEU A 115 -2.82 5.06 -8.26
N ASP A 116 -2.71 6.38 -8.24
CA ASP A 116 -2.26 7.14 -7.08
C ASP A 116 -3.17 6.89 -5.87
N ARG A 117 -4.49 6.94 -6.06
CA ARG A 117 -5.48 6.63 -5.01
C ARG A 117 -5.44 5.16 -4.56
N ILE A 118 -5.24 4.22 -5.48
CA ILE A 118 -5.08 2.79 -5.14
C ILE A 118 -3.80 2.59 -4.30
N ARG A 119 -2.69 3.22 -4.66
CA ARG A 119 -1.44 3.18 -3.89
C ARG A 119 -1.59 3.82 -2.51
N THR A 120 -2.30 4.93 -2.42
CA THR A 120 -2.67 5.56 -1.13
C THR A 120 -3.41 4.57 -0.23
N ALA A 121 -4.38 3.84 -0.78
CA ALA A 121 -5.10 2.81 -0.01
C ALA A 121 -4.19 1.65 0.42
N MET A 122 -3.21 1.26 -0.41
CA MET A 122 -2.21 0.25 -0.05
C MET A 122 -1.37 0.70 1.14
N GLY A 123 -0.85 1.93 1.12
CA GLY A 123 -0.06 2.53 2.19
C GLY A 123 -0.85 2.63 3.50
N GLN A 124 -2.02 3.28 3.48
CA GLN A 124 -2.89 3.42 4.64
C GLN A 124 -3.32 2.08 5.25
N ARG A 125 -3.47 1.04 4.41
CA ARG A 125 -3.77 -0.30 4.91
C ARG A 125 -2.61 -0.89 5.69
N ASP A 126 -1.39 -0.72 5.20
CA ASP A 126 -0.19 -1.27 5.82
C ASP A 126 0.30 -0.45 7.02
N GLU A 127 0.01 0.85 7.08
CA GLU A 127 0.29 1.70 8.26
C GLU A 127 -0.35 1.20 9.57
N LYS A 128 -1.40 0.40 9.47
CA LYS A 128 -2.07 -0.21 10.64
C LYS A 128 -1.29 -1.35 11.29
N TYR A 129 -0.22 -1.83 10.67
CA TYR A 129 0.58 -2.94 11.19
C TYR A 129 1.90 -2.43 11.74
N LEU A 130 2.22 -2.80 12.96
CA LEU A 130 3.51 -2.56 13.57
C LEU A 130 4.45 -3.73 13.29
N LEU A 131 5.73 -3.42 13.13
CA LEU A 131 6.78 -4.43 13.01
C LEU A 131 7.13 -4.97 14.38
N SER A 132 7.29 -6.28 14.48
CA SER A 132 7.61 -6.98 15.73
C SER A 132 8.51 -8.19 15.49
N GLY A 133 9.01 -8.78 16.58
CA GLY A 133 9.88 -9.94 16.52
C GLY A 133 11.33 -9.56 16.20
N ILE A 134 11.90 -10.14 15.16
CA ILE A 134 13.23 -9.81 14.65
C ILE A 134 13.06 -8.99 13.38
N VAL A 135 13.63 -7.79 13.32
CA VAL A 135 13.52 -6.87 12.20
C VAL A 135 14.91 -6.47 11.72
N GLU A 136 15.21 -6.72 10.45
CA GLU A 136 16.37 -6.15 9.78
C GLU A 136 16.05 -4.70 9.36
N LEU A 137 16.97 -3.77 9.66
CA LEU A 137 16.81 -2.34 9.37
C LEU A 137 18.06 -1.81 8.68
N ASP A 138 17.87 -1.17 7.52
CA ASP A 138 18.95 -0.55 6.75
C ASP A 138 18.44 0.64 5.93
N ASP A 139 19.37 1.45 5.43
CA ASP A 139 19.05 2.53 4.51
C ASP A 139 19.46 2.20 3.06
N GLY A 140 18.83 2.86 2.13
CA GLY A 140 19.14 2.68 0.71
C GLY A 140 18.79 3.90 -0.12
N TYR A 141 19.09 3.80 -1.41
CA TYR A 141 18.84 4.86 -2.38
C TYR A 141 17.96 4.31 -3.49
N ALA A 142 16.85 5.00 -3.76
CA ALA A 142 15.90 4.64 -4.80
C ALA A 142 15.62 5.84 -5.72
N GLY A 143 15.10 5.54 -6.92
CA GLY A 143 14.78 6.55 -7.93
C GLY A 143 15.50 6.31 -9.25
N GLY A 144 15.37 7.28 -10.15
CA GLY A 144 15.97 7.26 -11.48
C GLY A 144 17.50 7.33 -11.50
N PRO A 145 18.11 7.50 -12.69
CA PRO A 145 19.55 7.69 -12.83
C PRO A 145 20.01 8.91 -12.01
N SER A 146 21.19 8.79 -11.40
CA SER A 146 21.87 9.93 -10.77
C SER A 146 22.55 10.79 -11.84
N HIS A 147 22.37 12.11 -11.76
CA HIS A 147 22.96 13.06 -12.70
C HIS A 147 24.29 13.64 -12.21
N ASN A 148 24.58 13.57 -10.92
CA ASN A 148 25.80 14.10 -10.32
C ASN A 148 26.97 13.11 -10.29
N GLY A 149 26.78 11.87 -10.78
CA GLY A 149 27.79 10.82 -10.84
C GLY A 149 28.25 10.26 -9.49
N LYS A 150 27.82 10.83 -8.36
CA LYS A 150 28.22 10.40 -7.02
C LYS A 150 27.45 9.14 -6.60
N ARG A 151 28.14 8.24 -5.90
CA ARG A 151 27.56 7.01 -5.33
C ARG A 151 27.41 7.12 -3.81
N GLY A 152 26.53 6.29 -3.24
CA GLY A 152 26.31 6.25 -1.79
C GLY A 152 25.67 7.53 -1.25
N ARG A 153 26.06 7.98 -0.07
CA ARG A 153 25.45 9.11 0.66
C ARG A 153 25.59 10.47 -0.02
N GLY A 154 26.44 10.58 -1.03
CA GLY A 154 26.60 11.81 -1.84
C GLY A 154 25.72 11.85 -3.09
N THR A 155 24.86 10.85 -3.33
CA THR A 155 23.96 10.80 -4.48
C THR A 155 22.78 11.76 -4.33
N ASP A 156 22.24 12.22 -5.47
CA ASP A 156 20.97 12.98 -5.58
C ASP A 156 19.71 12.10 -5.55
N LYS A 157 19.89 10.78 -5.43
CA LYS A 157 18.77 9.84 -5.32
C LYS A 157 18.03 10.00 -3.97
N ALA A 158 16.74 9.73 -3.99
CA ALA A 158 15.95 9.71 -2.76
C ALA A 158 16.47 8.66 -1.77
N LYS A 159 16.60 9.06 -0.51
CA LYS A 159 16.98 8.17 0.59
C LYS A 159 15.75 7.45 1.08
N ILE A 160 15.90 6.16 1.35
CA ILE A 160 14.83 5.33 1.90
C ILE A 160 15.36 4.56 3.11
N VAL A 161 14.52 4.41 4.12
CA VAL A 161 14.74 3.47 5.22
C VAL A 161 13.88 2.24 4.95
N VAL A 162 14.47 1.07 5.08
CA VAL A 162 13.87 -0.22 4.80
C VAL A 162 13.95 -1.10 6.02
N ALA A 163 12.80 -1.62 6.45
CA ALA A 163 12.69 -2.55 7.55
C ALA A 163 11.99 -3.83 7.08
N VAL A 164 12.53 -5.00 7.41
CA VAL A 164 11.94 -6.30 7.08
C VAL A 164 11.89 -7.16 8.34
N SER A 165 10.68 -7.49 8.80
CA SER A 165 10.52 -8.46 9.88
C SER A 165 10.70 -9.88 9.38
N LYS A 166 11.22 -10.76 10.23
CA LYS A 166 11.45 -12.17 9.93
C LYS A 166 11.05 -13.08 11.08
N THR A 167 10.79 -14.34 10.75
CA THR A 167 10.57 -15.40 11.74
C THR A 167 11.88 -15.81 12.42
N ALA A 168 11.79 -16.58 13.51
CA ALA A 168 12.96 -17.22 14.14
C ALA A 168 13.75 -18.09 13.14
N ASN A 169 13.09 -18.69 12.16
CA ASN A 169 13.72 -19.49 11.09
C ASN A 169 14.17 -18.62 9.89
N SER A 170 14.39 -17.34 10.10
CA SER A 170 14.84 -16.36 9.10
C SER A 170 13.96 -16.24 7.84
N ALA A 171 12.69 -16.64 7.89
CA ALA A 171 11.78 -16.38 6.77
C ALA A 171 11.20 -14.94 6.86
N PRO A 172 11.21 -14.15 5.77
CA PRO A 172 10.72 -12.78 5.80
C PRO A 172 9.20 -12.76 5.98
N LEU A 173 8.69 -11.84 6.80
CA LEU A 173 7.26 -11.68 7.08
C LEU A 173 6.69 -10.42 6.46
N PHE A 174 7.06 -9.27 7.00
CA PHE A 174 6.48 -7.98 6.66
C PHE A 174 7.59 -6.97 6.34
N ALA A 175 7.42 -6.20 5.27
CA ALA A 175 8.34 -5.15 4.88
C ALA A 175 7.67 -3.78 5.01
N ARG A 176 8.47 -2.78 5.41
CA ARG A 176 8.10 -1.38 5.41
C ARG A 176 9.23 -0.55 4.83
N MET A 177 8.87 0.44 4.03
CA MET A 177 9.82 1.34 3.40
C MET A 177 9.33 2.78 3.52
N LYS A 178 10.21 3.69 3.89
CA LYS A 178 9.90 5.13 4.00
C LYS A 178 10.94 5.96 3.27
N VAL A 179 10.45 6.94 2.50
CA VAL A 179 11.29 8.01 1.96
C VAL A 179 11.63 8.95 3.11
N VAL A 180 12.90 9.30 3.23
CA VAL A 180 13.42 10.20 4.27
C VAL A 180 14.31 11.28 3.67
N ASP A 181 14.37 12.43 4.31
CA ASP A 181 15.28 13.51 3.88
C ASP A 181 16.72 13.20 4.27
N ASN A 182 16.91 12.52 5.38
CA ASN A 182 18.21 12.13 5.90
C ASN A 182 18.13 10.83 6.72
N VAL A 183 19.28 10.23 7.01
CA VAL A 183 19.42 9.02 7.84
C VAL A 183 20.11 9.39 9.16
N GLN A 184 19.58 10.40 9.87
CA GLN A 184 20.05 10.80 11.18
C GLN A 184 19.31 10.04 12.28
N GLY A 185 19.91 9.93 13.47
CA GLY A 185 19.33 9.20 14.58
C GLY A 185 17.91 9.66 14.93
N LYS A 186 17.63 10.97 14.88
CA LYS A 186 16.29 11.52 15.13
C LYS A 186 15.25 10.99 14.11
N THR A 187 15.57 11.00 12.82
CA THR A 187 14.66 10.50 11.76
C THR A 187 14.42 9.00 11.91
N LEU A 188 15.47 8.25 12.26
CA LEU A 188 15.35 6.82 12.52
C LEU A 188 14.53 6.53 13.76
N GLN A 189 14.68 7.33 14.83
CA GLN A 189 13.87 7.21 16.05
C GLN A 189 12.38 7.45 15.77
N GLU A 190 12.03 8.48 15.00
CA GLU A 190 10.64 8.72 14.57
C GLU A 190 10.04 7.51 13.83
N ILE A 191 10.83 6.80 13.01
CA ILE A 191 10.41 5.58 12.32
C ILE A 191 10.20 4.43 13.32
N ILE A 192 11.11 4.26 14.29
CA ILE A 192 10.98 3.24 15.34
C ILE A 192 9.72 3.50 16.15
N ASP A 193 9.52 4.71 16.65
CA ASP A 193 8.38 5.07 17.50
C ASP A 193 7.04 4.89 16.77
N GLN A 194 7.02 5.16 15.48
CA GLN A 194 5.79 5.08 14.67
C GLN A 194 5.45 3.66 14.23
N TYR A 195 6.44 2.82 13.94
CA TYR A 195 6.22 1.58 13.21
C TYR A 195 6.66 0.30 13.91
N PHE A 196 7.27 0.39 15.08
CA PHE A 196 7.77 -0.79 15.79
C PHE A 196 7.03 -1.03 17.10
N VAL A 197 6.84 -2.28 17.43
CA VAL A 197 6.38 -2.67 18.76
C VAL A 197 7.56 -2.48 19.73
N PRO A 198 7.35 -1.92 20.95
CA PRO A 198 8.41 -1.80 21.97
C PRO A 198 9.13 -3.13 22.22
N LYS A 199 10.45 -3.08 22.45
CA LYS A 199 11.33 -4.24 22.64
C LYS A 199 11.47 -5.17 21.43
N THR A 200 11.15 -4.70 20.23
CA THR A 200 11.45 -5.41 18.98
C THR A 200 12.97 -5.55 18.84
N LYS A 201 13.43 -6.75 18.46
CA LYS A 201 14.86 -6.99 18.15
C LYS A 201 15.19 -6.42 16.77
N VAL A 202 16.04 -5.41 16.73
CA VAL A 202 16.44 -4.74 15.48
C VAL A 202 17.87 -5.13 15.14
N GLU A 203 18.05 -5.78 13.99
CA GLU A 203 19.35 -6.07 13.40
C GLU A 203 19.67 -4.98 12.38
N CYS A 204 20.78 -4.27 12.57
CA CYS A 204 21.25 -3.18 11.71
C CYS A 204 22.75 -3.25 11.49
N ASP A 205 23.26 -2.48 10.54
CA ASP A 205 24.70 -2.28 10.37
C ASP A 205 25.30 -1.44 11.51
N GLY A 206 26.62 -1.38 11.58
CA GLY A 206 27.35 -0.60 12.57
C GLY A 206 27.37 0.93 12.32
N TYR A 207 26.50 1.45 11.46
CA TYR A 207 26.48 2.88 11.20
C TYR A 207 26.01 3.69 12.43
N ARG A 208 26.75 4.77 12.72
CA ARG A 208 26.61 5.56 13.95
C ARG A 208 25.16 6.01 14.25
N SER A 209 24.36 6.29 13.23
CA SER A 209 22.97 6.74 13.41
C SER A 209 22.03 5.66 13.96
N TYR A 210 22.39 4.38 13.86
CA TYR A 210 21.57 3.28 14.40
C TYR A 210 21.91 2.96 15.87
N LEU A 211 23.10 3.35 16.38
CA LEU A 211 23.62 2.87 17.67
C LEU A 211 22.87 3.38 18.90
N ASN A 212 22.12 4.47 18.78
CA ASN A 212 21.44 5.14 19.89
C ASN A 212 19.92 5.15 19.73
N LEU A 213 19.34 4.13 19.09
CA LEU A 213 17.89 4.02 18.96
C LEU A 213 17.29 3.45 20.26
N GLU A 214 16.26 4.13 20.77
CA GLU A 214 15.56 3.77 22.00
C GLU A 214 14.31 2.93 21.72
N GLY A 215 13.81 2.24 22.75
CA GLY A 215 12.58 1.45 22.67
C GLY A 215 12.70 0.09 21.96
N VAL A 216 13.87 -0.25 21.43
CA VAL A 216 14.16 -1.51 20.72
C VAL A 216 15.42 -2.18 21.28
N GLU A 217 15.56 -3.48 21.03
CA GLU A 217 16.76 -4.25 21.36
C GLU A 217 17.69 -4.29 20.14
N LEU A 218 18.74 -3.48 20.16
CA LEU A 218 19.68 -3.38 19.05
C LEU A 218 20.65 -4.57 19.00
N ASN A 219 20.82 -5.15 17.82
CA ASN A 219 21.81 -6.15 17.51
C ASN A 219 22.60 -5.71 16.27
N THR A 220 23.76 -5.13 16.49
CA THR A 220 24.61 -4.61 15.42
C THR A 220 25.33 -5.76 14.72
N LYS A 221 25.19 -5.85 13.42
CA LYS A 221 25.83 -6.84 12.56
C LYS A 221 27.12 -6.27 11.94
N LYS A 222 28.14 -7.09 11.80
CA LYS A 222 29.38 -6.71 11.12
C LYS A 222 29.16 -6.73 9.59
N TYR A 223 29.75 -5.76 8.88
CA TYR A 223 29.62 -5.61 7.43
C TYR A 223 30.10 -6.83 6.62
N GLU A 224 30.98 -7.64 7.19
CA GLU A 224 31.62 -8.80 6.52
C GLU A 224 30.69 -10.02 6.37
N THR A 225 29.54 -10.03 7.06
CA THR A 225 28.55 -11.10 6.97
C THR A 225 27.27 -10.55 6.35
N ASP A 226 26.67 -11.25 5.36
CA ASP A 226 25.38 -10.88 4.73
C ASP A 226 24.21 -11.08 5.72
N ASP A 227 24.39 -10.54 6.92
CA ASP A 227 23.50 -10.73 8.06
C ASP A 227 22.18 -9.92 7.92
N LEU A 228 22.13 -8.94 6.98
CA LEU A 228 20.94 -8.17 6.63
C LEU A 228 20.36 -8.61 5.28
N HIS A 229 20.32 -9.92 5.08
CA HIS A 229 19.97 -10.57 3.82
C HIS A 229 18.62 -10.12 3.26
N TRP A 230 17.58 -10.01 4.09
CA TRP A 230 16.23 -9.70 3.62
C TRP A 230 16.05 -8.24 3.27
N VAL A 231 16.67 -7.32 4.00
CA VAL A 231 16.67 -5.89 3.65
C VAL A 231 17.40 -5.67 2.33
N HIS A 232 18.59 -6.23 2.17
CA HIS A 232 19.35 -6.12 0.90
C HIS A 232 18.57 -6.71 -0.28
N LYS A 233 17.93 -7.88 -0.07
CA LYS A 233 17.07 -8.50 -1.08
C LYS A 233 15.84 -7.67 -1.41
N ALA A 234 15.19 -7.06 -0.38
CA ALA A 234 14.04 -6.18 -0.57
C ALA A 234 14.43 -4.91 -1.35
N ILE A 235 15.58 -4.29 -1.04
CA ILE A 235 16.11 -3.13 -1.76
C ILE A 235 16.42 -3.49 -3.23
N SER A 236 17.05 -4.63 -3.48
CA SER A 236 17.37 -5.09 -4.83
C SER A 236 16.09 -5.35 -5.65
N ASN A 237 15.11 -6.04 -5.07
CA ASN A 237 13.84 -6.31 -5.72
C ASN A 237 13.01 -5.03 -5.95
N LEU A 238 13.05 -4.07 -5.01
CA LEU A 238 12.44 -2.75 -5.20
C LEU A 238 13.04 -2.03 -6.40
N LYS A 239 14.39 -2.00 -6.53
CA LYS A 239 15.07 -1.38 -7.67
C LYS A 239 14.64 -2.02 -8.99
N ALA A 240 14.55 -3.34 -9.05
CA ALA A 240 14.06 -4.08 -10.21
C ALA A 240 12.59 -3.75 -10.54
N PHE A 241 11.73 -3.66 -9.52
CA PHE A 241 10.32 -3.26 -9.66
C PHE A 241 10.17 -1.85 -10.22
N LEU A 242 10.92 -0.87 -9.67
CA LEU A 242 10.88 0.51 -10.14
C LEU A 242 11.43 0.64 -11.56
N GLN A 243 12.53 -0.05 -11.88
CA GLN A 243 13.15 0.02 -13.20
C GLN A 243 12.31 -0.68 -14.27
N GLY A 244 11.72 -1.82 -13.96
CA GLY A 244 11.00 -2.66 -14.93
C GLY A 244 9.71 -2.01 -15.44
N THR A 245 8.81 -1.61 -14.55
CA THR A 245 7.49 -1.09 -14.95
C THR A 245 7.45 0.44 -15.04
N TYR A 246 8.23 1.12 -14.22
CA TYR A 246 8.15 2.58 -14.06
C TYR A 246 9.39 3.32 -14.57
N HIS A 247 10.35 2.61 -15.14
CA HIS A 247 11.60 3.14 -15.72
C HIS A 247 12.38 4.05 -14.75
N GLY A 248 12.25 3.79 -13.44
CA GLY A 248 12.93 4.53 -12.38
C GLY A 248 12.41 5.96 -12.12
N ARG A 249 11.48 6.47 -12.94
CA ARG A 249 10.91 7.83 -12.78
C ARG A 249 9.66 7.79 -11.90
N CYS A 250 9.84 8.08 -10.61
CA CYS A 250 8.76 8.04 -9.62
C CYS A 250 8.68 9.38 -8.88
N THR A 251 7.88 10.31 -9.38
CA THR A 251 7.69 11.64 -8.75
C THR A 251 7.10 11.56 -7.34
N LYS A 252 6.26 10.53 -7.08
CA LYS A 252 5.70 10.22 -5.77
C LYS A 252 6.28 8.90 -5.25
N LEU A 253 7.59 8.87 -5.00
CA LEU A 253 8.29 7.62 -4.67
C LEU A 253 7.62 6.84 -3.54
N GLN A 254 7.15 7.50 -2.46
CA GLN A 254 6.48 6.83 -1.34
C GLN A 254 5.30 5.96 -1.80
N ALA A 255 4.48 6.43 -2.73
CA ALA A 255 3.35 5.66 -3.23
C ALA A 255 3.77 4.35 -3.92
N TYR A 256 4.92 4.33 -4.58
CA TYR A 256 5.49 3.12 -5.18
C TYR A 256 6.11 2.19 -4.13
N LEU A 257 6.72 2.75 -3.08
CA LEU A 257 7.18 1.96 -1.93
C LEU A 257 6.00 1.28 -1.23
N ASP A 258 4.88 1.99 -1.07
CA ASP A 258 3.65 1.48 -0.47
C ASP A 258 3.06 0.34 -1.32
N GLU A 259 3.04 0.48 -2.65
CA GLU A 259 2.63 -0.59 -3.56
C GLU A 259 3.55 -1.81 -3.44
N TYR A 260 4.87 -1.61 -3.44
CA TYR A 260 5.83 -2.70 -3.31
C TYR A 260 5.66 -3.43 -1.96
N CYS A 261 5.60 -2.69 -0.85
CA CYS A 261 5.38 -3.26 0.49
C CYS A 261 4.05 -4.00 0.58
N PHE A 262 2.95 -3.43 0.08
CA PHE A 262 1.65 -4.08 0.07
C PHE A 262 1.68 -5.45 -0.63
N ARG A 263 2.37 -5.55 -1.77
CA ARG A 263 2.54 -6.79 -2.54
C ARG A 263 3.44 -7.78 -1.80
N PHE A 264 4.58 -7.31 -1.28
CA PHE A 264 5.51 -8.12 -0.50
C PHE A 264 4.83 -8.73 0.72
N ASN A 265 4.10 -7.94 1.48
CA ASN A 265 3.42 -8.34 2.70
C ASN A 265 2.29 -9.37 2.47
N ARG A 266 1.82 -9.49 1.24
CA ARG A 266 0.75 -10.43 0.85
C ARG A 266 1.21 -11.53 -0.10
N ARG A 267 2.51 -11.67 -0.37
CA ARG A 267 3.05 -12.68 -1.29
C ARG A 267 2.70 -14.13 -0.93
N MET A 268 2.49 -14.39 0.38
CA MET A 268 2.13 -15.72 0.88
C MET A 268 0.62 -15.94 0.97
N THR A 269 -0.20 -14.90 0.73
CA THR A 269 -1.66 -15.02 0.83
C THR A 269 -2.31 -15.55 -0.45
N GLY A 270 -1.50 -15.92 -1.44
CA GLY A 270 -1.98 -16.41 -2.73
C GLY A 270 -2.97 -15.42 -3.36
N ASN A 271 -4.04 -15.95 -3.87
CA ASN A 271 -5.03 -15.30 -4.71
C ASN A 271 -5.98 -14.32 -4.00
N GLN A 272 -5.74 -14.00 -2.73
CA GLN A 272 -6.58 -13.06 -1.97
C GLN A 272 -6.18 -11.58 -2.16
N ILE A 273 -5.16 -11.28 -2.96
CA ILE A 273 -4.67 -9.90 -3.13
C ILE A 273 -5.78 -9.00 -3.65
N PHE A 274 -6.56 -9.45 -4.64
CA PHE A 274 -7.69 -8.69 -5.17
C PHE A 274 -8.71 -8.30 -4.08
N LEU A 275 -9.19 -9.27 -3.31
CA LEU A 275 -10.17 -9.01 -2.24
C LEU A 275 -9.59 -8.12 -1.13
N ARG A 276 -8.32 -8.31 -0.78
CA ARG A 276 -7.62 -7.49 0.21
C ARG A 276 -7.41 -6.06 -0.29
N LEU A 277 -7.07 -5.88 -1.57
CA LEU A 277 -6.93 -4.56 -2.17
C LEU A 277 -8.28 -3.86 -2.33
N THR A 278 -9.32 -4.57 -2.77
CA THR A 278 -10.69 -4.03 -2.83
C THR A 278 -11.14 -3.54 -1.45
N ARG A 279 -10.89 -4.32 -0.39
CA ARG A 279 -11.18 -3.90 0.98
C ARG A 279 -10.36 -2.68 1.39
N ALA A 280 -9.07 -2.63 1.08
CA ALA A 280 -8.23 -1.47 1.37
C ALA A 280 -8.78 -0.21 0.69
N VAL A 281 -9.10 -0.26 -0.60
CA VAL A 281 -9.68 0.86 -1.36
C VAL A 281 -11.04 1.28 -0.78
N ALA A 282 -11.89 0.32 -0.39
CA ALA A 282 -13.21 0.60 0.19
C ALA A 282 -13.15 1.25 1.58
N THR A 283 -12.10 1.00 2.38
CA THR A 283 -12.02 1.41 3.79
C THR A 283 -10.94 2.45 4.09
N SER A 284 -10.12 2.82 3.11
CA SER A 284 -9.09 3.85 3.26
C SER A 284 -9.67 5.24 3.03
N CYS A 285 -9.21 6.23 3.80
CA CYS A 285 -9.71 7.58 3.74
C CYS A 285 -9.13 8.36 2.55
N SER A 286 -9.89 9.32 2.04
CA SER A 286 -9.39 10.34 1.12
C SER A 286 -8.37 11.22 1.87
N VAL A 287 -7.23 11.50 1.24
CA VAL A 287 -6.21 12.46 1.78
C VAL A 287 -6.74 13.90 1.82
N LEU A 288 -7.97 14.13 1.32
CA LEU A 288 -8.64 15.43 1.25
C LEU A 288 -9.70 15.62 2.36
N CYS A 289 -9.62 14.84 3.45
CA CYS A 289 -10.44 15.07 4.64
C CYS A 289 -9.66 15.82 5.69
#